data_1c3f56ad07aacbf6c59ab5aba57610ab
#
_entry.id   1c3f56ad07aacbf6c59ab5aba57610ab
#
_cell.length_a   1.000
_cell.length_b   1.000
_cell.length_c   1.000
_cell.angle_alpha   90.00
_cell.angle_beta   90.00
_cell.angle_gamma   90.00
#
_symmetry.space_group_name_H-M   'P 1'
#
loop_
_entity.id
_entity.type
_entity.pdbx_description
1 polymer ?
#
loop_
_entity_poly.entity_id
_entity_poly.type
_entity_poly.pdbx_seq_one_letter_code
_entity_poly.pdbx_strand_id
1 'polypeptide(L)'
;MVRKKMFHNRAFFYASTICRFFLIVILTQASFVHADQGDSKASNSDSESWIQLFNGKDLDGWIPKIRYHELGENFGNTFRVEDGILTVGYEAYDEFNETFGHLFYKDSFSHYRLRAEYRFVGDQCKGGPGWAIRNSGLMLHGEDPAKMTKDQDFPTSIEVQLLGGDGKAKRTNANLCTPGTNVVIDEQLIKAHCTQSVSDTYHGPQWVTVEVEVRGDQVIRHLIDGKVVLEYQKPQIDPRDEHAKSLVGADGDLLLKQGTISLQSESHPVQFRKVELLPLDAEGN
;
A
#
# COMPACT_ATOMS: atom_id res chain seq x y z
N MET A 1 33.83 52.56 18.10
CA MET A 1 32.93 53.59 18.63
C MET A 1 31.78 52.91 19.36
N VAL A 2 31.75 53.11 20.61
CA VAL A 2 30.99 52.56 21.73
C VAL A 2 29.52 52.99 21.66
N ARG A 3 28.57 52.12 22.00
CA ARG A 3 27.55 52.40 23.04
C ARG A 3 26.74 51.13 23.37
N LYS A 4 27.00 50.62 24.56
CA LYS A 4 26.13 49.84 25.44
C LYS A 4 24.92 50.68 25.86
N LYS A 5 23.74 50.06 26.01
CA LYS A 5 22.82 50.37 27.09
C LYS A 5 22.08 49.14 27.59
N MET A 6 22.16 49.01 28.82
CA MET A 6 21.78 48.08 29.86
C MET A 6 20.44 48.49 30.52
N PHE A 7 19.81 47.51 31.21
CA PHE A 7 18.80 47.57 32.29
C PHE A 7 17.35 47.87 31.93
N HIS A 8 16.38 47.06 32.39
CA HIS A 8 15.92 46.96 33.80
C HIS A 8 15.08 45.68 34.02
N ASN A 9 15.42 45.00 35.11
CA ASN A 9 14.62 44.04 35.86
C ASN A 9 13.42 44.73 36.55
N ARG A 10 12.26 44.08 36.61
CA ARG A 10 11.32 44.24 37.73
C ARG A 10 10.65 42.91 38.04
N ALA A 11 11.04 42.37 39.18
CA ALA A 11 10.28 41.37 39.93
C ALA A 11 9.17 42.10 40.73
N PHE A 12 8.00 41.52 40.86
CA PHE A 12 7.04 41.84 41.88
C PHE A 12 6.50 40.58 42.55
N PHE A 13 6.50 40.67 43.85
CA PHE A 13 6.21 39.68 44.88
C PHE A 13 4.73 39.68 45.29
N TYR A 14 4.27 38.49 45.76
CA TYR A 14 3.25 38.21 46.81
C TYR A 14 1.80 38.68 46.67
N ALA A 15 0.87 37.72 46.76
CA ALA A 15 -0.04 37.65 47.90
C ALA A 15 -0.78 36.32 48.00
N SER A 16 -0.51 35.59 49.05
CA SER A 16 -1.25 34.48 49.61
C SER A 16 -2.55 34.99 50.24
N THR A 17 -3.68 34.31 49.96
CA THR A 17 -4.87 34.45 50.82
C THR A 17 -5.51 33.09 51.02
N ILE A 18 -5.37 32.60 52.24
CA ILE A 18 -6.06 31.48 52.85
C ILE A 18 -7.49 31.94 53.21
N CYS A 19 -8.50 31.21 52.80
CA CYS A 19 -9.82 31.34 53.40
C CYS A 19 -10.40 29.97 53.72
N ARG A 20 -10.87 29.89 54.99
CA ARG A 20 -11.29 28.70 55.72
C ARG A 20 -12.75 28.33 55.44
N PHE A 21 -12.99 27.03 55.44
CA PHE A 21 -14.12 26.26 55.95
C PHE A 21 -15.54 26.83 55.93
N PHE A 22 -16.44 26.11 55.26
CA PHE A 22 -17.74 25.77 55.85
C PHE A 22 -18.21 24.41 55.34
N LEU A 23 -18.34 23.46 56.28
CA LEU A 23 -18.90 22.14 56.11
C LEU A 23 -20.43 22.24 56.23
N ILE A 24 -21.15 22.00 55.16
CA ILE A 24 -22.62 21.84 55.22
C ILE A 24 -22.89 20.39 54.89
N VAL A 25 -23.30 19.61 55.91
CA VAL A 25 -23.87 18.29 55.78
C VAL A 25 -25.33 18.43 55.39
N ILE A 26 -25.68 18.05 54.16
CA ILE A 26 -27.06 17.87 53.73
C ILE A 26 -27.32 16.38 53.59
N LEU A 27 -28.11 15.84 54.54
CA LEU A 27 -28.75 14.54 54.40
C LEU A 27 -29.86 14.65 53.32
N THR A 28 -29.69 13.95 52.22
CA THR A 28 -30.80 13.69 51.27
C THR A 28 -31.08 12.21 51.24
N GLN A 29 -32.35 11.91 51.42
CA GLN A 29 -32.94 10.59 51.42
C GLN A 29 -32.75 9.93 50.05
N ALA A 30 -32.30 8.68 50.06
CA ALA A 30 -32.23 7.84 48.83
C ALA A 30 -33.62 7.36 48.46
N SER A 31 -34.19 7.87 47.40
CA SER A 31 -35.28 7.25 46.70
C SER A 31 -34.75 6.16 45.78
N PHE A 32 -35.08 4.91 46.05
CA PHE A 32 -34.81 3.80 45.15
C PHE A 32 -35.71 3.94 43.91
N VAL A 33 -35.12 4.37 42.82
CA VAL A 33 -35.70 4.22 41.48
C VAL A 33 -35.22 2.86 40.94
N HIS A 34 -36.16 1.95 40.74
CA HIS A 34 -35.92 0.74 39.96
C HIS A 34 -35.55 1.17 38.54
N ALA A 35 -34.29 1.01 38.19
CA ALA A 35 -33.86 1.08 36.80
C ALA A 35 -34.25 -0.24 36.09
N ASP A 36 -35.18 -0.12 35.18
CA ASP A 36 -35.50 -1.12 34.18
C ASP A 36 -34.23 -1.49 33.45
N GLN A 37 -33.81 -2.77 33.52
CA GLN A 37 -32.71 -3.30 32.75
C GLN A 37 -33.20 -3.48 31.31
N GLY A 38 -33.15 -2.40 30.55
CA GLY A 38 -33.21 -2.52 29.11
C GLY A 38 -31.99 -3.26 28.62
N ASP A 39 -32.17 -4.50 28.14
CA ASP A 39 -31.19 -5.27 27.37
C ASP A 39 -30.66 -4.39 26.22
N SER A 40 -29.56 -3.73 26.46
CA SER A 40 -28.75 -3.19 25.39
C SER A 40 -28.13 -4.37 24.64
N LYS A 41 -28.80 -4.81 23.59
CA LYS A 41 -28.21 -5.63 22.55
C LYS A 41 -26.93 -4.90 22.12
N ALA A 42 -25.79 -5.33 22.65
CA ALA A 42 -24.51 -4.96 22.09
C ALA A 42 -24.55 -5.37 20.61
N SER A 43 -24.59 -4.39 19.73
CA SER A 43 -24.32 -4.61 18.32
C SER A 43 -22.90 -5.16 18.27
N ASN A 44 -22.77 -6.46 18.01
CA ASN A 44 -21.54 -7.02 17.49
C ASN A 44 -21.28 -6.28 16.17
N SER A 45 -20.55 -5.20 16.22
CA SER A 45 -19.80 -4.75 15.06
C SER A 45 -18.76 -5.85 14.89
N ASP A 46 -18.95 -6.74 13.91
CA ASP A 46 -17.88 -7.60 13.42
C ASP A 46 -16.71 -6.66 13.12
N SER A 47 -15.72 -6.67 14.02
CA SER A 47 -14.51 -5.89 13.80
C SER A 47 -13.86 -6.50 12.57
N GLU A 48 -13.90 -5.78 11.45
CA GLU A 48 -13.21 -6.15 10.21
C GLU A 48 -11.80 -6.61 10.57
N SER A 49 -11.51 -7.91 10.43
CA SER A 49 -10.23 -8.46 10.84
C SER A 49 -9.27 -8.46 9.66
N TRP A 50 -8.32 -7.53 9.66
CA TRP A 50 -7.24 -7.48 8.69
C TRP A 50 -6.27 -8.64 8.85
N ILE A 51 -6.02 -9.37 7.78
CA ILE A 51 -5.00 -10.41 7.68
C ILE A 51 -3.67 -9.72 7.41
N GLN A 52 -2.68 -9.94 8.28
CA GLN A 52 -1.33 -9.43 8.06
C GLN A 52 -0.62 -10.30 7.02
N LEU A 53 -0.51 -9.83 5.77
CA LEU A 53 0.25 -10.53 4.73
C LEU A 53 1.75 -10.45 5.00
N PHE A 54 2.22 -9.32 5.53
CA PHE A 54 3.58 -9.17 6.04
C PHE A 54 3.57 -9.27 7.58
N ASN A 55 4.29 -10.26 8.11
CA ASN A 55 4.29 -10.60 9.53
C ASN A 55 5.26 -9.76 10.39
N GLY A 56 6.05 -8.86 9.77
CA GLY A 56 7.05 -8.03 10.44
C GLY A 56 8.30 -8.78 10.92
N LYS A 57 8.53 -10.03 10.52
CA LYS A 57 9.64 -10.87 11.02
C LYS A 57 10.49 -11.45 9.90
N ASP A 58 9.85 -12.00 8.89
CA ASP A 58 10.49 -12.72 7.79
C ASP A 58 9.61 -12.69 6.54
N LEU A 59 10.03 -13.39 5.48
CA LEU A 59 9.32 -13.53 4.22
C LEU A 59 8.40 -14.77 4.18
N ASP A 60 7.99 -15.32 5.33
CA ASP A 60 7.07 -16.46 5.36
C ASP A 60 5.76 -16.12 4.63
N GLY A 61 5.34 -17.01 3.73
CA GLY A 61 4.20 -16.79 2.84
C GLY A 61 4.52 -15.98 1.57
N TRP A 62 5.77 -15.58 1.35
CA TRP A 62 6.19 -14.84 0.17
C TRP A 62 7.23 -15.61 -0.65
N ILE A 63 7.15 -15.50 -1.98
CA ILE A 63 8.04 -16.17 -2.94
C ILE A 63 8.59 -15.13 -3.91
N PRO A 64 9.92 -14.93 -3.99
CA PRO A 64 10.52 -14.03 -4.97
C PRO A 64 10.52 -14.66 -6.36
N LYS A 65 10.24 -13.85 -7.38
CA LYS A 65 10.51 -14.11 -8.78
C LYS A 65 11.25 -12.92 -9.34
N ILE A 66 12.50 -13.12 -9.66
CA ILE A 66 13.40 -12.08 -10.17
C ILE A 66 13.79 -12.48 -11.59
N ARG A 67 13.77 -11.54 -12.52
CA ARG A 67 14.15 -11.74 -13.92
C ARG A 67 15.55 -12.37 -14.01
N TYR A 68 15.71 -13.34 -14.89
CA TYR A 68 16.90 -14.17 -15.10
C TYR A 68 17.19 -15.20 -14.01
N HIS A 69 16.39 -15.27 -12.94
CA HIS A 69 16.53 -16.19 -11.82
C HIS A 69 15.36 -17.16 -11.74
N GLU A 70 15.60 -18.31 -11.09
CA GLU A 70 14.56 -19.31 -10.88
C GLU A 70 13.53 -18.79 -9.84
N LEU A 71 12.30 -19.30 -9.91
CA LEU A 71 11.27 -19.01 -8.91
C LEU A 71 11.77 -19.43 -7.52
N GLY A 72 11.66 -18.53 -6.54
CA GLY A 72 12.13 -18.73 -5.17
C GLY A 72 13.58 -18.30 -4.94
N GLU A 73 14.36 -18.00 -5.98
CA GLU A 73 15.71 -17.47 -5.85
C GLU A 73 15.65 -15.96 -5.52
N ASN A 74 16.08 -15.61 -4.32
CA ASN A 74 16.17 -14.21 -3.88
C ASN A 74 17.56 -13.65 -4.22
N PHE A 75 17.80 -13.40 -5.50
CA PHE A 75 19.09 -12.92 -5.99
C PHE A 75 19.53 -11.64 -5.26
N GLY A 76 20.80 -11.57 -4.88
CA GLY A 76 21.37 -10.40 -4.21
C GLY A 76 20.68 -10.02 -2.90
N ASN A 77 19.90 -10.92 -2.29
CA ASN A 77 19.09 -10.61 -1.11
C ASN A 77 18.20 -9.38 -1.30
N THR A 78 17.63 -9.26 -2.52
CA THR A 78 16.80 -8.12 -2.95
C THR A 78 15.63 -7.88 -1.98
N PHE A 79 14.95 -8.94 -1.58
CA PHE A 79 13.86 -8.87 -0.62
C PHE A 79 14.35 -9.39 0.73
N ARG A 80 14.24 -8.58 1.79
CA ARG A 80 14.67 -8.96 3.13
C ARG A 80 13.87 -8.25 4.21
N VAL A 81 13.91 -8.76 5.42
CA VAL A 81 13.29 -8.12 6.58
C VAL A 81 14.39 -7.69 7.55
N GLU A 82 14.41 -6.40 7.88
CA GLU A 82 15.35 -5.79 8.81
C GLU A 82 14.57 -4.89 9.76
N ASP A 83 14.73 -5.07 11.07
CA ASP A 83 14.06 -4.27 12.12
C ASP A 83 12.53 -4.19 11.95
N GLY A 84 11.89 -5.29 11.51
CA GLY A 84 10.44 -5.34 11.31
C GLY A 84 9.96 -4.67 10.02
N ILE A 85 10.86 -4.32 9.12
CA ILE A 85 10.57 -3.65 7.84
C ILE A 85 10.98 -4.56 6.69
N LEU A 86 10.06 -4.82 5.76
CA LEU A 86 10.37 -5.46 4.50
C LEU A 86 11.07 -4.44 3.60
N THR A 87 12.31 -4.73 3.24
CA THR A 87 13.14 -3.87 2.41
C THR A 87 13.37 -4.53 1.05
N VAL A 88 13.14 -3.78 0.00
CA VAL A 88 13.63 -4.06 -1.35
C VAL A 88 14.91 -3.25 -1.53
N GLY A 89 16.04 -3.92 -1.70
CA GLY A 89 17.33 -3.26 -1.78
C GLY A 89 18.28 -3.92 -2.80
N TYR A 90 19.32 -3.20 -3.16
CA TYR A 90 20.21 -3.55 -4.28
C TYR A 90 21.70 -3.47 -3.90
N GLU A 91 22.02 -3.59 -2.62
CA GLU A 91 23.40 -3.41 -2.12
C GLU A 91 24.38 -4.46 -2.67
N ALA A 92 23.85 -5.63 -3.07
CA ALA A 92 24.65 -6.69 -3.68
C ALA A 92 24.65 -6.66 -5.23
N TYR A 93 24.11 -5.60 -5.82
CA TYR A 93 24.09 -5.43 -7.28
C TYR A 93 25.26 -4.53 -7.70
N ASP A 94 26.11 -4.99 -8.60
CA ASP A 94 27.10 -4.15 -9.27
C ASP A 94 26.39 -3.13 -10.19
N GLU A 95 25.36 -3.59 -10.86
CA GLU A 95 24.52 -2.83 -11.79
C GLU A 95 23.14 -3.50 -11.91
N PHE A 96 22.07 -2.72 -12.12
CA PHE A 96 20.70 -3.24 -12.14
C PHE A 96 20.45 -4.22 -13.29
N ASN A 97 20.97 -3.91 -14.48
CA ASN A 97 20.87 -4.76 -15.68
C ASN A 97 19.48 -5.32 -15.95
N GLU A 98 18.44 -4.50 -15.79
CA GLU A 98 17.04 -4.90 -15.98
C GLU A 98 16.60 -6.10 -15.11
N THR A 99 17.23 -6.30 -13.97
CA THR A 99 16.93 -7.38 -13.03
C THR A 99 15.70 -7.03 -12.20
N PHE A 100 14.57 -6.83 -12.89
CA PHE A 100 13.26 -6.57 -12.28
C PHE A 100 12.81 -7.77 -11.45
N GLY A 101 12.06 -7.51 -10.40
CA GLY A 101 11.62 -8.58 -9.51
C GLY A 101 10.28 -8.31 -8.86
N HIS A 102 9.64 -9.39 -8.42
CA HIS A 102 8.38 -9.37 -7.71
C HIS A 102 8.42 -10.34 -6.54
N LEU A 103 7.90 -9.92 -5.42
CA LEU A 103 7.72 -10.75 -4.23
C LEU A 103 6.24 -11.13 -4.16
N PHE A 104 5.91 -12.37 -4.51
CA PHE A 104 4.54 -12.89 -4.61
C PHE A 104 4.06 -13.42 -3.27
N TYR A 105 2.85 -13.04 -2.87
CA TYR A 105 2.16 -13.71 -1.77
C TYR A 105 1.60 -15.06 -2.24
N LYS A 106 1.62 -16.05 -1.34
CA LYS A 106 1.32 -17.46 -1.65
C LYS A 106 -0.12 -17.74 -2.09
N ASP A 107 -1.07 -16.89 -1.68
CA ASP A 107 -2.50 -17.08 -1.93
C ASP A 107 -3.01 -16.13 -3.01
N SER A 108 -4.08 -16.52 -3.70
CA SER A 108 -4.81 -15.69 -4.65
C SER A 108 -6.08 -15.14 -4.03
N PHE A 109 -6.49 -13.93 -4.45
CA PHE A 109 -7.64 -13.23 -3.90
C PHE A 109 -8.51 -12.65 -5.01
N SER A 110 -9.83 -12.46 -4.71
CA SER A 110 -10.79 -11.89 -5.65
C SER A 110 -11.48 -10.65 -5.13
N HIS A 111 -11.98 -10.65 -3.88
CA HIS A 111 -12.71 -9.55 -3.26
C HIS A 111 -12.00 -9.19 -1.96
N TYR A 112 -11.42 -8.00 -1.90
CA TYR A 112 -10.62 -7.58 -0.75
C TYR A 112 -10.36 -6.08 -0.73
N ARG A 113 -9.97 -5.58 0.45
CA ARG A 113 -9.17 -4.36 0.58
C ARG A 113 -7.72 -4.75 0.88
N LEU A 114 -6.78 -4.18 0.16
CA LEU A 114 -5.36 -4.30 0.42
C LEU A 114 -4.85 -2.94 0.90
N ARG A 115 -4.07 -2.94 1.98
CA ARG A 115 -3.40 -1.75 2.49
C ARG A 115 -1.91 -1.99 2.59
N ALA A 116 -1.12 -1.07 2.07
CA ALA A 116 0.33 -1.06 2.24
C ALA A 116 0.80 0.29 2.75
N GLU A 117 1.76 0.28 3.69
CA GLU A 117 2.51 1.46 4.10
C GLU A 117 3.94 1.34 3.62
N TYR A 118 4.35 2.24 2.75
CA TYR A 118 5.66 2.17 2.09
C TYR A 118 6.38 3.52 2.10
N ARG A 119 7.68 3.48 1.83
CA ARG A 119 8.52 4.67 1.56
C ARG A 119 9.67 4.33 0.64
N PHE A 120 10.11 5.28 -0.16
CA PHE A 120 11.37 5.18 -0.90
C PHE A 120 12.52 5.66 -0.03
N VAL A 121 13.67 4.97 -0.13
CA VAL A 121 14.88 5.27 0.65
C VAL A 121 16.12 5.19 -0.24
N GLY A 122 17.21 5.85 0.15
CA GLY A 122 18.47 5.77 -0.55
C GLY A 122 18.43 6.31 -1.99
N ASP A 123 19.38 5.82 -2.78
CA ASP A 123 19.55 6.15 -4.18
C ASP A 123 19.21 4.96 -5.08
N GLN A 124 18.84 5.24 -6.32
CA GLN A 124 18.59 4.21 -7.31
C GLN A 124 19.86 3.39 -7.59
N CYS A 125 19.72 2.07 -7.73
CA CYS A 125 20.80 1.20 -8.17
C CYS A 125 21.37 1.68 -9.50
N LYS A 126 22.68 1.62 -9.62
CA LYS A 126 23.39 1.99 -10.85
C LYS A 126 22.82 1.21 -12.04
N GLY A 127 22.66 1.85 -13.18
CA GLY A 127 22.08 1.23 -14.38
C GLY A 127 20.57 1.07 -14.35
N GLY A 128 19.89 1.49 -13.29
CA GLY A 128 18.42 1.56 -13.25
C GLY A 128 17.87 2.57 -14.26
N PRO A 129 16.76 2.27 -14.95
CA PRO A 129 16.19 3.19 -15.93
C PRO A 129 15.63 4.43 -15.26
N GLY A 130 15.74 5.59 -15.91
CA GLY A 130 15.36 6.88 -15.32
C GLY A 130 13.88 6.96 -14.90
N TRP A 131 12.99 6.24 -15.58
CA TRP A 131 11.57 6.19 -15.23
C TRP A 131 11.31 5.40 -13.93
N ALA A 132 12.24 4.50 -13.54
CA ALA A 132 12.13 3.68 -12.34
C ALA A 132 12.69 4.36 -11.06
N ILE A 133 13.11 5.62 -11.14
CA ILE A 133 13.49 6.40 -9.95
C ILE A 133 12.25 6.54 -9.04
N ARG A 134 12.36 6.07 -7.79
CA ARG A 134 11.25 6.06 -6.81
C ARG A 134 9.97 5.51 -7.42
N ASN A 135 10.09 4.32 -8.00
CA ASN A 135 9.03 3.55 -8.61
C ASN A 135 9.01 2.13 -8.02
N SER A 136 7.83 1.64 -7.73
CA SER A 136 7.49 0.32 -7.25
C SER A 136 6.01 0.09 -7.50
N GLY A 137 5.47 -1.09 -7.21
CA GLY A 137 4.06 -1.38 -7.45
C GLY A 137 3.50 -2.45 -6.51
N LEU A 138 2.16 -2.42 -6.36
CA LEU A 138 1.37 -3.54 -5.88
C LEU A 138 0.72 -4.17 -7.10
N MET A 139 1.10 -5.42 -7.42
CA MET A 139 0.49 -6.15 -8.53
C MET A 139 -0.72 -6.90 -8.01
N LEU A 140 -1.86 -6.75 -8.70
CA LEU A 140 -3.16 -7.32 -8.35
C LEU A 140 -3.62 -8.22 -9.51
N HIS A 141 -4.45 -9.20 -9.21
CA HIS A 141 -4.91 -10.16 -10.22
C HIS A 141 -3.76 -10.73 -11.06
N GLY A 142 -2.58 -10.85 -10.42
CA GLY A 142 -1.37 -11.31 -11.07
C GLY A 142 -1.47 -12.77 -11.48
N GLU A 143 -0.75 -13.11 -12.54
CA GLU A 143 -0.56 -14.50 -12.94
C GLU A 143 0.14 -15.33 -11.85
N ASP A 144 0.03 -16.64 -11.96
CA ASP A 144 0.80 -17.56 -11.14
C ASP A 144 2.31 -17.41 -11.46
N PRO A 145 3.17 -17.08 -10.50
CA PRO A 145 4.61 -16.89 -10.75
C PRO A 145 5.29 -18.14 -11.33
N ALA A 146 4.71 -19.33 -11.14
CA ALA A 146 5.22 -20.56 -11.76
C ALA A 146 5.01 -20.62 -13.27
N LYS A 147 4.13 -19.78 -13.83
CA LYS A 147 3.90 -19.65 -15.27
C LYS A 147 4.77 -18.59 -15.94
N MET A 148 5.39 -17.71 -15.14
CA MET A 148 6.32 -16.71 -15.66
C MET A 148 7.55 -17.35 -16.26
N THR A 149 7.99 -16.84 -17.42
CA THR A 149 9.26 -17.27 -18.00
C THR A 149 10.45 -16.75 -17.17
N LYS A 150 11.63 -17.33 -17.33
CA LYS A 150 12.81 -16.97 -16.56
C LYS A 150 13.23 -15.52 -16.78
N ASP A 151 13.09 -15.04 -18.01
CA ASP A 151 13.50 -13.71 -18.48
C ASP A 151 12.33 -12.68 -18.52
N GLN A 152 11.16 -13.07 -18.03
CA GLN A 152 10.01 -12.16 -17.95
C GLN A 152 10.27 -11.06 -16.90
N ASP A 153 10.05 -9.82 -17.30
CA ASP A 153 10.27 -8.64 -16.45
C ASP A 153 9.09 -8.34 -15.51
N PHE A 154 7.85 -8.36 -16.02
CA PHE A 154 6.65 -8.08 -15.23
C PHE A 154 5.62 -9.20 -15.36
N PRO A 155 4.90 -9.56 -14.29
CA PRO A 155 3.77 -10.48 -14.39
C PRO A 155 2.61 -9.85 -15.17
N THR A 156 1.88 -10.64 -15.91
CA THR A 156 0.56 -10.23 -16.39
C THR A 156 -0.33 -9.90 -15.19
N SER A 157 -0.72 -8.64 -15.03
CA SER A 157 -1.37 -8.15 -13.79
C SER A 157 -1.98 -6.76 -13.97
N ILE A 158 -2.64 -6.29 -12.94
CA ILE A 158 -3.01 -4.89 -12.73
C ILE A 158 -2.05 -4.30 -11.69
N GLU A 159 -1.36 -3.22 -12.03
CA GLU A 159 -0.42 -2.56 -11.14
C GLU A 159 -1.00 -1.29 -10.51
N VAL A 160 -0.96 -1.21 -9.20
CA VAL A 160 -1.07 0.05 -8.46
C VAL A 160 0.33 0.64 -8.36
N GLN A 161 0.66 1.52 -9.27
CA GLN A 161 2.00 2.11 -9.37
C GLN A 161 2.27 3.06 -8.22
N LEU A 162 3.30 2.78 -7.43
CA LEU A 162 3.75 3.59 -6.31
C LEU A 162 4.87 4.51 -6.76
N LEU A 163 4.64 5.82 -6.73
CA LEU A 163 5.63 6.80 -7.15
C LEU A 163 6.00 7.77 -6.03
N GLY A 164 7.30 8.06 -5.91
CA GLY A 164 7.83 9.11 -5.06
C GLY A 164 8.27 10.33 -5.87
N GLY A 165 8.00 11.52 -5.37
CA GLY A 165 8.40 12.78 -6.00
C GLY A 165 9.88 13.11 -5.78
N ASP A 166 10.43 13.92 -6.68
CA ASP A 166 11.83 14.40 -6.68
C ASP A 166 12.02 15.76 -5.97
N GLY A 167 10.96 16.27 -5.35
CA GLY A 167 10.96 17.59 -4.70
C GLY A 167 10.62 18.75 -5.64
N LYS A 168 10.37 18.53 -6.92
CA LYS A 168 10.20 19.55 -7.94
C LYS A 168 8.91 19.39 -8.76
N ALA A 169 8.82 18.30 -9.52
CA ALA A 169 7.73 18.09 -10.46
C ALA A 169 6.53 17.40 -9.78
N LYS A 170 5.33 17.66 -10.31
CA LYS A 170 4.14 16.86 -9.96
C LYS A 170 4.32 15.46 -10.52
N ARG A 171 4.15 14.46 -9.64
CA ARG A 171 4.21 13.05 -9.97
C ARG A 171 3.16 12.33 -9.14
N THR A 172 2.02 12.04 -9.76
CA THR A 172 0.89 11.39 -9.06
C THR A 172 1.27 9.98 -8.61
N ASN A 173 0.68 9.55 -7.53
CA ASN A 173 0.92 8.25 -6.89
C ASN A 173 -0.33 7.37 -7.01
N ALA A 174 -0.20 6.07 -6.78
CA ALA A 174 -1.28 5.11 -6.98
C ALA A 174 -1.91 5.22 -8.39
N ASN A 175 -1.07 5.39 -9.41
CA ASN A 175 -1.50 5.31 -10.80
C ASN A 175 -1.87 3.86 -11.15
N LEU A 176 -2.49 3.66 -12.29
CA LEU A 176 -2.70 2.34 -12.87
C LEU A 176 -1.65 2.10 -13.96
N CYS A 177 -0.97 0.93 -13.93
CA CYS A 177 -0.32 0.38 -15.11
C CYS A 177 -0.83 -1.05 -15.37
N THR A 178 -0.77 -1.49 -16.62
CA THR A 178 -1.45 -2.68 -17.09
C THR A 178 -0.51 -3.60 -17.91
N PRO A 179 0.52 -4.21 -17.26
CA PRO A 179 1.39 -5.17 -17.96
C PRO A 179 0.58 -6.39 -18.43
N GLY A 180 0.52 -6.61 -19.74
CA GLY A 180 -0.25 -7.71 -20.35
C GLY A 180 -1.77 -7.63 -20.17
N THR A 181 -2.30 -6.49 -19.72
CA THR A 181 -3.73 -6.35 -19.40
C THR A 181 -4.33 -5.04 -19.92
N ASN A 182 -5.64 -4.93 -19.85
CA ASN A 182 -6.42 -3.72 -20.13
C ASN A 182 -7.51 -3.56 -19.06
N VAL A 183 -8.10 -2.37 -18.96
CA VAL A 183 -9.24 -2.08 -18.09
C VAL A 183 -10.28 -1.21 -18.79
N VAL A 184 -11.43 -1.02 -18.17
CA VAL A 184 -12.47 -0.11 -18.67
C VAL A 184 -12.58 1.08 -17.71
N ILE A 185 -12.49 2.30 -18.25
CA ILE A 185 -12.74 3.57 -17.55
C ILE A 185 -13.79 4.33 -18.36
N ASP A 186 -14.84 4.84 -17.71
CA ASP A 186 -15.92 5.59 -18.37
C ASP A 186 -16.46 4.86 -19.61
N GLU A 187 -16.74 3.56 -19.46
CA GLU A 187 -17.24 2.66 -20.51
C GLU A 187 -16.29 2.45 -21.71
N GLN A 188 -15.06 2.96 -21.64
CA GLN A 188 -14.06 2.83 -22.68
C GLN A 188 -12.96 1.84 -22.30
N LEU A 189 -12.60 0.94 -23.23
CA LEU A 189 -11.46 0.06 -23.05
C LEU A 189 -10.15 0.85 -23.15
N ILE A 190 -9.41 0.92 -22.05
CA ILE A 190 -8.12 1.61 -21.95
C ILE A 190 -7.02 0.61 -22.33
N LYS A 191 -6.28 0.96 -23.38
CA LYS A 191 -5.15 0.18 -23.91
C LYS A 191 -3.80 0.89 -23.69
N ALA A 192 -3.82 2.06 -23.05
CA ALA A 192 -2.61 2.75 -22.62
C ALA A 192 -1.97 1.97 -21.47
N HIS A 193 -0.65 1.81 -21.54
CA HIS A 193 0.08 1.05 -20.52
C HIS A 193 -0.11 1.63 -19.10
N CYS A 194 -0.11 2.96 -18.96
CA CYS A 194 -0.36 3.60 -17.67
C CYS A 194 -1.39 4.73 -17.76
N THR A 195 -2.20 4.87 -16.70
CA THR A 195 -3.20 5.92 -16.49
C THR A 195 -2.90 6.63 -15.18
N GLN A 196 -2.81 7.96 -15.20
CA GLN A 196 -2.53 8.75 -14.01
C GLN A 196 -3.75 8.85 -13.08
N SER A 197 -3.51 8.77 -11.78
CA SER A 197 -4.48 9.08 -10.74
C SER A 197 -4.62 10.61 -10.55
N VAL A 198 -5.53 11.01 -9.67
CA VAL A 198 -5.69 12.41 -9.24
C VAL A 198 -5.01 12.69 -7.89
N SER A 199 -4.12 11.82 -7.44
CA SER A 199 -3.44 11.96 -6.16
C SER A 199 -2.47 13.14 -6.10
N ASP A 200 -2.08 13.51 -4.89
CA ASP A 200 -0.94 14.38 -4.63
C ASP A 200 0.40 13.69 -4.93
N THR A 201 1.47 14.47 -4.89
CA THR A 201 2.85 13.99 -4.99
C THR A 201 3.48 13.89 -3.60
N TYR A 202 4.05 12.73 -3.30
CA TYR A 202 4.70 12.47 -2.02
C TYR A 202 6.23 12.56 -2.18
N HIS A 203 6.84 13.57 -1.55
CA HIS A 203 8.27 13.84 -1.69
C HIS A 203 9.06 13.31 -0.50
N GLY A 204 10.31 12.90 -0.77
CA GLY A 204 11.24 12.45 0.25
C GLY A 204 10.90 11.07 0.84
N PRO A 205 11.56 10.67 1.93
CA PRO A 205 11.42 9.32 2.51
C PRO A 205 10.27 9.23 3.53
N GLN A 206 9.13 9.85 3.25
CA GLN A 206 7.95 9.78 4.11
C GLN A 206 7.20 8.47 3.91
N TRP A 207 6.58 7.97 4.98
CA TRP A 207 5.66 6.86 4.90
C TRP A 207 4.35 7.29 4.23
N VAL A 208 3.93 6.52 3.24
CA VAL A 208 2.68 6.73 2.51
C VAL A 208 1.81 5.50 2.66
N THR A 209 0.54 5.70 2.99
CA THR A 209 -0.46 4.64 3.02
C THR A 209 -1.24 4.65 1.71
N VAL A 210 -1.18 3.52 1.01
CA VAL A 210 -2.03 3.25 -0.15
C VAL A 210 -3.00 2.14 0.19
N GLU A 211 -4.25 2.29 -0.22
CA GLU A 211 -5.26 1.25 -0.14
C GLU A 211 -5.82 0.95 -1.52
N VAL A 212 -6.26 -0.29 -1.71
CA VAL A 212 -6.95 -0.72 -2.92
C VAL A 212 -8.17 -1.52 -2.52
N GLU A 213 -9.33 -1.17 -3.06
CA GLU A 213 -10.52 -2.00 -2.99
C GLU A 213 -10.67 -2.76 -4.30
N VAL A 214 -10.78 -4.08 -4.22
CA VAL A 214 -10.94 -4.98 -5.36
C VAL A 214 -12.23 -5.76 -5.20
N ARG A 215 -13.11 -5.71 -6.20
CA ARG A 215 -14.37 -6.44 -6.29
C ARG A 215 -14.37 -7.34 -7.54
N GLY A 216 -13.51 -8.35 -7.56
CA GLY A 216 -13.33 -9.23 -8.71
C GLY A 216 -13.06 -8.44 -9.99
N ASP A 217 -13.82 -8.72 -11.03
CA ASP A 217 -13.80 -7.99 -12.31
C ASP A 217 -14.76 -6.79 -12.36
N GLN A 218 -15.51 -6.53 -11.28
CA GLN A 218 -16.56 -5.51 -11.27
C GLN A 218 -15.97 -4.10 -11.13
N VAL A 219 -15.12 -3.89 -10.11
CA VAL A 219 -14.51 -2.59 -9.84
C VAL A 219 -13.23 -2.72 -9.02
N ILE A 220 -12.25 -1.89 -9.36
CA ILE A 220 -11.03 -1.68 -8.58
C ILE A 220 -10.90 -0.17 -8.31
N ARG A 221 -10.63 0.19 -7.05
CA ARG A 221 -10.42 1.58 -6.59
C ARG A 221 -9.08 1.71 -5.91
N HIS A 222 -8.31 2.70 -6.32
CA HIS A 222 -7.10 3.10 -5.61
C HIS A 222 -7.43 4.24 -4.67
N LEU A 223 -6.97 4.15 -3.41
CA LEU A 223 -7.21 5.16 -2.39
C LEU A 223 -5.90 5.61 -1.76
N ILE A 224 -5.81 6.89 -1.48
CA ILE A 224 -4.75 7.48 -0.65
C ILE A 224 -5.43 8.29 0.45
N ASP A 225 -5.03 8.05 1.69
CA ASP A 225 -5.64 8.69 2.87
C ASP A 225 -7.18 8.57 2.87
N GLY A 226 -7.69 7.40 2.49
CA GLY A 226 -9.12 7.09 2.43
C GLY A 226 -9.89 7.77 1.29
N LYS A 227 -9.22 8.49 0.39
CA LYS A 227 -9.85 9.13 -0.78
C LYS A 227 -9.59 8.32 -2.03
N VAL A 228 -10.63 8.03 -2.80
CA VAL A 228 -10.50 7.40 -4.12
C VAL A 228 -9.78 8.38 -5.05
N VAL A 229 -8.65 7.93 -5.61
CA VAL A 229 -7.82 8.69 -6.54
C VAL A 229 -7.84 8.14 -7.97
N LEU A 230 -8.31 6.90 -8.13
CA LEU A 230 -8.56 6.26 -9.42
C LEU A 230 -9.57 5.14 -9.27
N GLU A 231 -10.46 4.97 -10.24
CA GLU A 231 -11.43 3.87 -10.30
C GLU A 231 -11.51 3.34 -11.73
N TYR A 232 -11.63 2.04 -11.88
CA TYR A 232 -11.79 1.35 -13.16
C TYR A 232 -12.48 -0.01 -12.96
N GLN A 233 -12.88 -0.62 -14.07
CA GLN A 233 -13.68 -1.85 -14.12
C GLN A 233 -13.12 -2.83 -15.15
N LYS A 234 -13.60 -4.07 -15.11
CA LYS A 234 -13.34 -5.12 -16.10
C LYS A 234 -11.85 -5.27 -16.40
N PRO A 235 -10.99 -5.47 -15.37
CA PRO A 235 -9.62 -5.86 -15.62
C PRO A 235 -9.62 -7.12 -16.47
N GLN A 236 -8.83 -7.14 -17.54
CA GLN A 236 -8.86 -8.21 -18.52
C GLN A 236 -7.52 -8.40 -19.21
N ILE A 237 -7.27 -9.62 -19.70
CA ILE A 237 -6.10 -9.94 -20.51
C ILE A 237 -6.08 -9.06 -21.76
N ASP A 238 -4.89 -8.57 -22.11
CA ASP A 238 -4.66 -7.95 -23.40
C ASP A 238 -4.34 -9.01 -24.46
N PRO A 239 -5.24 -9.31 -25.41
CA PRO A 239 -4.98 -10.33 -26.42
C PRO A 239 -3.88 -9.96 -27.45
N ARG A 240 -3.34 -8.73 -27.35
CA ARG A 240 -2.19 -8.28 -28.17
C ARG A 240 -0.85 -8.71 -27.56
N ASP A 241 -0.81 -9.00 -26.27
CA ASP A 241 0.34 -9.54 -25.58
C ASP A 241 0.34 -11.06 -25.70
N GLU A 242 1.37 -11.63 -26.33
CA GLU A 242 1.41 -13.07 -26.63
C GLU A 242 1.55 -13.91 -25.35
N HIS A 243 2.29 -13.45 -24.35
CA HIS A 243 2.39 -14.15 -23.07
C HIS A 243 1.05 -14.13 -22.33
N ALA A 244 0.48 -12.96 -22.13
CA ALA A 244 -0.80 -12.81 -21.46
C ALA A 244 -1.91 -13.61 -22.15
N LYS A 245 -1.96 -13.58 -23.47
CA LYS A 245 -2.89 -14.38 -24.25
C LYS A 245 -2.76 -15.90 -24.01
N SER A 246 -1.56 -16.38 -23.73
CA SER A 246 -1.33 -17.80 -23.41
C SER A 246 -1.94 -18.23 -22.08
N LEU A 247 -2.27 -17.27 -21.20
CA LEU A 247 -2.89 -17.50 -19.89
C LEU A 247 -4.43 -17.64 -19.97
N VAL A 248 -5.03 -17.32 -21.11
CA VAL A 248 -6.49 -17.40 -21.30
C VAL A 248 -6.93 -18.86 -21.23
N GLY A 249 -7.94 -19.12 -20.39
CA GLY A 249 -8.52 -20.43 -20.22
C GLY A 249 -9.24 -20.97 -21.48
N ALA A 250 -9.63 -22.22 -21.44
CA ALA A 250 -10.32 -22.89 -22.58
C ALA A 250 -11.69 -22.28 -22.91
N ASP A 251 -12.30 -21.55 -21.96
CA ASP A 251 -13.57 -20.82 -22.12
C ASP A 251 -13.41 -19.51 -22.92
N GLY A 252 -12.17 -19.03 -23.09
CA GLY A 252 -11.87 -17.80 -23.79
C GLY A 252 -12.23 -16.52 -23.02
N ASP A 253 -12.56 -16.62 -21.72
CA ASP A 253 -12.86 -15.45 -20.89
C ASP A 253 -11.57 -14.65 -20.64
N LEU A 254 -11.60 -13.37 -20.98
CA LEU A 254 -10.47 -12.44 -20.77
C LEU A 254 -10.51 -11.77 -19.42
N LEU A 255 -11.63 -11.78 -18.69
CA LEU A 255 -11.80 -11.06 -17.45
C LEU A 255 -10.96 -11.65 -16.31
N LEU A 256 -10.26 -10.79 -15.60
CA LEU A 256 -9.47 -11.15 -14.43
C LEU A 256 -10.35 -11.01 -13.18
N LYS A 257 -10.82 -12.13 -12.65
CA LYS A 257 -11.74 -12.19 -11.50
C LYS A 257 -11.02 -12.40 -10.18
N GLN A 258 -9.81 -12.94 -10.24
CA GLN A 258 -8.93 -13.23 -9.11
C GLN A 258 -7.49 -13.38 -9.58
N GLY A 259 -6.54 -13.35 -8.67
CA GLY A 259 -5.13 -13.60 -8.97
C GLY A 259 -4.22 -13.38 -7.77
N THR A 260 -2.92 -13.49 -8.01
CA THR A 260 -1.90 -13.26 -7.00
C THR A 260 -1.75 -11.78 -6.67
N ILE A 261 -1.14 -11.52 -5.52
CA ILE A 261 -0.66 -10.20 -5.11
C ILE A 261 0.85 -10.24 -5.04
N SER A 262 1.54 -9.24 -5.59
CA SER A 262 2.99 -9.11 -5.41
C SER A 262 3.45 -7.67 -5.20
N LEU A 263 4.62 -7.52 -4.58
CA LEU A 263 5.34 -6.28 -4.38
C LEU A 263 6.49 -6.20 -5.39
N GLN A 264 6.67 -5.05 -6.03
CA GLN A 264 7.58 -4.90 -7.15
C GLN A 264 8.95 -4.35 -6.74
N SER A 265 9.99 -4.79 -7.45
CA SER A 265 11.39 -4.34 -7.39
C SER A 265 11.80 -3.79 -8.75
N GLU A 266 12.11 -2.47 -8.82
CA GLU A 266 12.40 -1.76 -10.07
C GLU A 266 13.65 -0.89 -10.01
N SER A 267 14.66 -1.26 -9.28
CA SER A 267 15.96 -0.57 -9.13
C SER A 267 16.06 0.53 -8.07
N HIS A 268 14.97 1.12 -7.59
CA HIS A 268 15.04 2.10 -6.48
C HIS A 268 14.64 1.43 -5.17
N PRO A 269 15.43 1.54 -4.09
CA PRO A 269 15.09 0.91 -2.82
C PRO A 269 13.77 1.42 -2.25
N VAL A 270 12.92 0.48 -1.83
CA VAL A 270 11.63 0.74 -1.21
C VAL A 270 11.46 -0.10 0.04
N GLN A 271 10.80 0.44 1.03
CA GLN A 271 10.52 -0.21 2.31
C GLN A 271 9.02 -0.28 2.54
N PHE A 272 8.57 -1.43 3.08
CA PHE A 272 7.18 -1.66 3.50
C PHE A 272 7.19 -2.00 4.99
N ARG A 273 6.45 -1.25 5.80
CA ARG A 273 6.28 -1.57 7.22
C ARG A 273 4.96 -2.26 7.51
N LYS A 274 4.04 -2.26 6.53
CA LYS A 274 2.73 -2.90 6.61
C LYS A 274 2.29 -3.36 5.23
N VAL A 275 1.79 -4.59 5.16
CA VAL A 275 0.99 -5.12 4.04
C VAL A 275 -0.09 -5.99 4.66
N GLU A 276 -1.33 -5.55 4.58
CA GLU A 276 -2.47 -6.23 5.21
C GLU A 276 -3.67 -6.27 4.26
N LEU A 277 -4.49 -7.29 4.39
CA LEU A 277 -5.64 -7.55 3.53
C LEU A 277 -6.88 -7.80 4.38
N LEU A 278 -7.98 -7.17 4.00
CA LEU A 278 -9.32 -7.42 4.52
C LEU A 278 -10.12 -8.13 3.44
N PRO A 279 -10.52 -9.40 3.65
CA PRO A 279 -11.44 -10.08 2.74
C PRO A 279 -12.79 -9.36 2.71
N LEU A 280 -13.38 -9.28 1.53
CA LEU A 280 -14.72 -8.70 1.31
C LEU A 280 -15.65 -9.80 0.81
N ASP A 281 -16.92 -9.72 1.21
CA ASP A 281 -17.93 -10.61 0.68
C ASP A 281 -18.23 -10.30 -0.79
N ALA A 282 -18.43 -11.35 -1.60
CA ALA A 282 -18.74 -11.20 -3.02
C ALA A 282 -20.10 -10.50 -3.26
N GLU A 283 -20.98 -10.52 -2.27
CA GLU A 283 -22.34 -9.93 -2.33
C GLU A 283 -22.40 -8.44 -1.95
N GLY A 284 -21.25 -7.82 -1.63
CA GLY A 284 -21.14 -6.35 -1.52
C GLY A 284 -21.75 -5.73 -0.24
N ASN A 285 -21.63 -6.43 0.88
CA ASN A 285 -21.89 -5.82 2.20
C ASN A 285 -20.67 -5.10 2.73
#